data_a48e25196a1507ef270c5568635b3ed6
#
_entry.id   a48e25196a1507ef270c5568635b3ed6
#
_cell.length_a   1.000
_cell.length_b   1.000
_cell.length_c   1.000
_cell.angle_alpha   90.00
_cell.angle_beta   90.00
_cell.angle_gamma   90.00
#
_symmetry.space_group_name_H-M   'P 1'
#
loop_
_entity.id
_entity.type
_entity.pdbx_description
1 polymer ?
#
loop_
_entity_poly.entity_id
_entity_poly.type
_entity_poly.pdbx_seq_one_letter_code
_entity_poly.pdbx_strand_id
1 'polypeptide(L)'
;MDQIEQKVRMPSGANALNRYKRYYYRDNGAVVGTYVLSSKPGREWRTKDKIIMVLDGGCDVVNVVFSIKDNRVTYAACNGVA
;
A
#
# COMPACT_ATOMS: atom_id res chain seq x y z
N MET A 1 10.65 -4.86 -0.57
CA MET A 1 9.86 -3.75 0.02
C MET A 1 10.56 -2.40 -0.09
N ASP A 2 11.83 -2.33 0.19
CA ASP A 2 12.54 -1.04 0.17
C ASP A 2 12.49 -0.35 -1.18
N GLN A 3 12.65 -1.11 -2.27
CA GLN A 3 12.58 -0.55 -3.61
C GLN A 3 11.21 0.04 -3.92
N ILE A 4 10.16 -0.62 -3.47
CA ILE A 4 8.80 -0.15 -3.66
C ILE A 4 8.61 1.16 -2.90
N GLU A 5 9.01 1.19 -1.64
CA GLU A 5 8.79 2.35 -0.77
C GLU A 5 9.61 3.56 -1.18
N GLN A 6 10.75 3.35 -1.82
CA GLN A 6 11.54 4.45 -2.39
C GLN A 6 10.85 5.10 -3.60
N LYS A 7 9.97 4.36 -4.28
CA LYS A 7 9.31 4.82 -5.50
C LYS A 7 7.88 5.27 -5.27
N VAL A 8 7.30 4.94 -4.10
CA VAL A 8 5.94 5.33 -3.79
C VAL A 8 5.89 6.82 -3.50
N ARG A 9 4.95 7.52 -4.16
CA ARG A 9 4.60 8.88 -3.83
C ARG A 9 3.23 8.85 -3.18
N MET A 10 3.17 9.23 -1.91
CA MET A 10 1.91 9.20 -1.19
C MET A 10 0.91 10.14 -1.83
N PRO A 11 -0.36 9.70 -2.00
CA PRO A 11 -1.36 10.55 -2.62
C PRO A 11 -1.67 11.79 -1.77
N SER A 12 -2.23 12.79 -2.41
CA SER A 12 -2.64 14.03 -1.74
C SER A 12 -3.60 13.70 -0.61
N GLY A 13 -3.38 14.30 0.54
CA GLY A 13 -4.18 14.05 1.74
C GLY A 13 -3.73 12.89 2.61
N ALA A 14 -2.78 12.08 2.12
CA ALA A 14 -2.24 10.98 2.91
C ALA A 14 -1.17 11.46 3.88
N ASN A 15 -0.94 10.67 4.93
CA ASN A 15 0.16 10.89 5.85
C ASN A 15 1.47 10.38 5.25
N ALA A 16 2.58 10.59 5.94
CA ALA A 16 3.86 10.03 5.53
C ALA A 16 3.82 8.50 5.58
N LEU A 17 4.54 7.87 4.67
CA LEU A 17 4.54 6.42 4.50
C LEU A 17 4.86 5.67 5.81
N ASN A 18 5.75 6.20 6.61
CA ASN A 18 6.16 5.55 7.86
C ASN A 18 5.12 5.66 8.98
N ARG A 19 3.98 6.27 8.73
CA ARG A 19 2.86 6.31 9.67
C ARG A 19 1.90 5.14 9.48
N TYR A 20 2.11 4.32 8.45
CA TYR A 20 1.22 3.24 8.08
C TYR A 20 1.81 1.87 8.42
N LYS A 21 0.95 0.94 8.80
CA LYS A 21 1.24 -0.49 8.76
C LYS A 21 1.08 -0.92 7.31
N ARG A 22 2.11 -1.48 6.70
CA ARG A 22 2.17 -1.75 5.27
C ARG A 22 2.16 -3.25 5.03
N TYR A 23 1.13 -3.72 4.31
CA TYR A 23 0.95 -5.12 3.98
C TYR A 23 1.15 -5.30 2.48
N TYR A 24 2.00 -6.25 2.11
CA TYR A 24 2.30 -6.51 0.70
C TYR A 24 1.96 -7.94 0.32
N TYR A 25 1.49 -8.14 -0.91
CA TYR A 25 1.35 -9.46 -1.48
C TYR A 25 1.64 -9.41 -2.98
N ARG A 26 1.97 -10.57 -3.55
CA ARG A 26 2.24 -10.70 -4.98
C ARG A 26 0.99 -11.15 -5.71
N ASP A 27 0.77 -10.58 -6.90
CA ASP A 27 -0.36 -10.95 -7.75
C ASP A 27 0.02 -10.70 -9.22
N ASN A 28 0.19 -11.78 -9.99
CA ASN A 28 0.39 -11.76 -11.45
C ASN A 28 1.45 -10.75 -11.92
N GLY A 29 2.64 -10.82 -11.36
CA GLY A 29 3.75 -9.96 -11.77
C GLY A 29 3.73 -8.57 -11.16
N ALA A 30 2.83 -8.34 -10.23
CA ALA A 30 2.75 -7.09 -9.47
C ALA A 30 2.92 -7.36 -7.99
N VAL A 31 3.30 -6.33 -7.25
CA VAL A 31 3.21 -6.31 -5.79
C VAL A 31 2.14 -5.31 -5.41
N VAL A 32 1.18 -5.76 -4.64
CA VAL A 32 0.10 -4.90 -4.16
C VAL A 32 0.37 -4.56 -2.70
N GLY A 33 0.28 -3.29 -2.38
CA GLY A 33 0.42 -2.79 -1.02
C GLY A 33 -0.88 -2.24 -0.49
N THR A 34 -1.24 -2.62 0.73
CA THR A 34 -2.34 -2.01 1.47
C THR A 34 -1.75 -1.39 2.72
N TYR A 35 -1.82 -0.09 2.80
CA TYR A 35 -1.25 0.69 3.90
C TYR A 35 -2.38 1.17 4.81
N VAL A 36 -2.33 0.79 6.07
CA VAL A 36 -3.35 1.16 7.06
C VAL A 36 -2.70 2.01 8.13
N LEU A 37 -3.24 3.20 8.36
CA LEU A 37 -2.72 4.12 9.38
C LEU A 37 -2.73 3.41 10.74
N SER A 38 -1.61 3.46 11.44
CA SER A 38 -1.44 2.69 12.67
C SER A 38 -0.53 3.41 13.65
N SER A 39 -0.81 3.23 14.94
CA SER A 39 0.08 3.69 16.02
C SER A 39 1.33 2.81 16.13
N LYS A 40 1.32 1.64 15.46
CA LYS A 40 2.46 0.73 15.42
C LYS A 40 2.82 0.45 13.96
N PRO A 41 3.45 1.41 13.27
CA PRO A 41 3.82 1.21 11.87
C PRO A 41 4.81 0.08 11.70
N GLY A 42 4.89 -0.44 10.51
CA GLY A 42 5.77 -1.53 10.15
C GLY A 42 5.35 -2.09 8.82
N ARG A 43 6.00 -3.14 8.37
CA ARG A 43 5.69 -3.75 7.09
C ARG A 43 5.85 -5.25 7.15
N GLU A 44 5.01 -5.97 6.39
CA GLU A 44 5.09 -7.42 6.31
C GLU A 44 4.53 -7.92 4.98
N TRP A 45 5.00 -9.09 4.59
CA TRP A 45 4.45 -9.82 3.46
C TRP A 45 3.28 -10.67 3.94
N ARG A 46 2.24 -10.72 3.12
CA ARG A 46 1.09 -11.60 3.35
C ARG A 46 0.78 -12.40 2.10
N THR A 47 0.07 -13.49 2.28
CA THR A 47 -0.49 -14.22 1.14
C THR A 47 -1.77 -13.53 0.71
N LYS A 48 -2.15 -13.71 -0.57
CA LYS A 48 -3.31 -13.04 -1.14
C LYS A 48 -4.61 -13.30 -0.37
N ASP A 49 -4.75 -14.50 0.17
CA ASP A 49 -5.95 -14.90 0.92
C ASP A 49 -6.01 -14.30 2.34
N LYS A 50 -4.93 -13.69 2.79
CA LYS A 50 -4.86 -13.07 4.14
C LYS A 50 -4.77 -11.56 4.09
N ILE A 51 -5.15 -10.98 2.97
CA ILE A 51 -5.13 -9.53 2.80
C ILE A 51 -6.31 -8.92 3.54
N ILE A 52 -6.04 -7.81 4.21
CA ILE A 52 -7.07 -7.00 4.85
C ILE A 52 -7.80 -6.22 3.77
N MET A 53 -9.12 -6.43 3.70
CA MET A 53 -9.97 -5.65 2.79
C MET A 53 -10.64 -4.54 3.59
N VAL A 54 -10.32 -3.29 3.24
CA VAL A 54 -10.97 -2.12 3.83
C VAL A 54 -11.69 -1.39 2.70
N LEU A 55 -12.99 -1.18 2.85
CA LEU A 55 -13.82 -0.61 1.79
C LEU A 55 -13.88 0.91 1.82
N ASP A 56 -13.59 1.51 2.95
CA ASP A 56 -13.56 2.96 3.10
C ASP A 56 -12.41 3.36 4.03
N GLY A 57 -12.45 4.54 4.62
CA GLY A 57 -11.40 5.01 5.50
C GLY A 57 -10.59 6.17 4.91
N GLY A 58 -10.89 6.56 3.68
CA GLY A 58 -10.20 7.67 3.03
C GLY A 58 -8.69 7.45 3.01
N CYS A 59 -7.92 8.48 3.35
CA CYS A 59 -6.46 8.41 3.35
C CYS A 59 -5.86 7.73 4.58
N ASP A 60 -6.68 7.19 5.49
CA ASP A 60 -6.19 6.26 6.51
C ASP A 60 -5.84 4.91 5.91
N VAL A 61 -6.29 4.64 4.68
CA VAL A 61 -5.95 3.45 3.92
C VAL A 61 -5.47 3.87 2.54
N VAL A 62 -4.26 3.47 2.20
CA VAL A 62 -3.66 3.77 0.88
C VAL A 62 -3.36 2.46 0.17
N ASN A 63 -3.78 2.37 -1.08
CA ASN A 63 -3.55 1.21 -1.93
C ASN A 63 -2.48 1.53 -2.96
N VAL A 64 -1.53 0.61 -3.14
CA VAL A 64 -0.39 0.79 -4.03
C VAL A 64 -0.23 -0.45 -4.89
N VAL A 65 0.07 -0.25 -6.17
CA VAL A 65 0.42 -1.35 -7.07
C VAL A 65 1.79 -1.04 -7.68
N PHE A 66 2.70 -2.00 -7.57
CA PHE A 66 4.04 -1.91 -8.13
C PHE A 66 4.20 -2.98 -9.21
N SER A 67 4.55 -2.55 -10.43
CA SER A 67 4.84 -3.47 -11.53
C SER A 67 6.28 -3.98 -11.40
N ILE A 68 6.43 -5.30 -11.24
CA ILE A 68 7.75 -5.92 -11.17
C ILE A 68 8.44 -5.78 -12.52
N LYS A 69 7.73 -6.00 -13.61
CA LYS A 69 8.26 -5.93 -14.96
C LYS A 69 8.80 -4.54 -15.28
N ASP A 70 8.01 -3.51 -14.96
CA ASP A 70 8.36 -2.13 -15.29
C ASP A 70 9.17 -1.47 -14.18
N ASN A 71 9.33 -2.13 -13.05
CA ASN A 71 10.09 -1.64 -11.90
C ASN A 71 9.62 -0.25 -11.46
N ARG A 72 8.30 -0.07 -11.38
CA ARG A 72 7.72 1.22 -11.01
C ARG A 72 6.35 1.05 -10.35
N VAL A 73 5.96 2.06 -9.59
CA VAL A 73 4.61 2.16 -9.03
C VAL A 73 3.66 2.59 -10.14
N THR A 74 2.63 1.79 -10.40
CA THR A 74 1.64 2.07 -11.43
C THR A 74 0.36 2.65 -10.85
N TYR A 75 0.15 2.55 -9.54
CA TYR A 75 -1.04 3.04 -8.89
C TYR A 75 -0.74 3.34 -7.43
N ALA A 76 -1.21 4.47 -6.94
CA ALA A 76 -1.17 4.82 -5.52
C ALA A 76 -2.30 5.80 -5.24
N ALA A 77 -3.24 5.39 -4.40
CA ALA A 77 -4.40 6.21 -4.11
C ALA A 77 -4.94 5.93 -2.71
N CYS A 78 -5.55 6.93 -2.11
CA CYS A 78 -6.33 6.76 -0.89
C CYS A 78 -7.56 5.89 -1.19
N ASN A 79 -8.03 5.19 -0.17
CA ASN A 79 -9.26 4.41 -0.27
C ASN A 79 -10.46 5.35 -0.45
N GLY A 80 -11.60 4.77 -0.84
CA GLY A 80 -12.81 5.57 -1.04
C GLY A 80 -13.28 6.24 0.25
N VAL A 81 -13.97 7.36 0.08
CA VAL A 81 -14.57 8.09 1.20
C VAL A 81 -15.88 7.42 1.58
N ALA A 82 -16.08 7.24 2.86
CA ALA A 82 -17.33 6.66 3.37
C ALA A 82 -18.51 7.60 3.12
#